data_95e9b47360ba9c1575372cff15531d13
#
_entry.id   95e9b47360ba9c1575372cff15531d13
#
_cell.length_a   1.000
_cell.length_b   1.000
_cell.length_c   1.000
_cell.angle_alpha   90.00
_cell.angle_beta   90.00
_cell.angle_gamma   90.00
#
_symmetry.space_group_name_H-M   'P 1'
#
loop_
_entity.id
_entity.type
_entity.pdbx_description
1 polymer ?
#
loop_
_entity_poly.entity_id
_entity_poly.type
_entity_poly.pdbx_seq_one_letter_code
_entity_poly.pdbx_strand_id
1 'polypeptide(L)'
;MLKGEQQKNEARLGADPRFLAVARIVRSQGRRGEVTAEVLTDFPSRFGSLHTAFLDEPGGEPCSINVENAWLHKGRVVLKFSGVDSIEEASRLRGRHVLIPSSEKVALAAHQYYVWELEGCRVVRDLDGVTLEVGIVTEVEPTQGVALLHVAPIKAQTRESRGPNGRKEAHGDELLIPLAQAICRCIDVGAKLIVIDPPEDLLELNR
;
A
#
# COMPACT_ATOMS: atom_id res chain seq x y z
N MET A 1 3.18 -8.69 -10.56
CA MET A 1 4.40 -7.90 -10.37
C MET A 1 4.08 -6.75 -9.43
N LEU A 2 4.66 -6.70 -8.25
CA LEU A 2 4.44 -5.60 -7.31
C LEU A 2 5.29 -4.41 -7.73
N LYS A 3 4.75 -3.21 -7.70
CA LYS A 3 5.50 -1.98 -7.83
C LYS A 3 5.89 -1.51 -6.43
N GLY A 4 7.13 -1.51 -6.21
CA GLY A 4 8.10 -1.03 -5.25
C GLY A 4 7.74 -0.54 -3.85
N GLU A 5 8.78 -0.34 -3.05
CA GLU A 5 8.76 0.10 -1.64
C GLU A 5 8.02 1.44 -1.40
N GLN A 6 7.85 2.26 -2.44
CA GLN A 6 7.13 3.54 -2.33
C GLN A 6 5.64 3.36 -2.05
N GLN A 7 5.01 2.29 -2.54
CA GLN A 7 3.59 2.02 -2.28
C GLN A 7 3.32 1.59 -0.82
N LYS A 8 4.31 0.99 -0.15
CA LYS A 8 4.20 0.66 1.28
C LYS A 8 4.12 1.94 2.15
N ASN A 9 4.72 3.03 1.65
CA ASN A 9 4.66 4.34 2.30
C ASN A 9 3.34 5.09 2.04
N GLU A 10 2.74 4.93 0.86
CA GLU A 10 1.47 5.59 0.51
C GLU A 10 0.33 5.15 1.46
N ALA A 11 0.24 3.87 1.77
CA ALA A 11 -0.82 3.33 2.63
C ALA A 11 -0.65 3.64 4.13
N ARG A 12 0.59 3.83 4.59
CA ARG A 12 0.87 4.12 6.01
C ARG A 12 0.81 5.59 6.39
N LEU A 13 0.85 6.50 5.41
CA LEU A 13 0.90 7.95 5.64
C LEU A 13 -0.48 8.62 5.65
N GLY A 14 -1.52 7.98 5.10
CA GLY A 14 -2.90 8.42 5.24
C GLY A 14 -3.56 7.66 6.38
N ALA A 15 -3.81 8.31 7.51
CA ALA A 15 -4.58 7.74 8.61
C ALA A 15 -6.03 7.38 8.19
N ASP A 16 -6.46 7.80 7.02
CA ASP A 16 -7.80 7.61 6.49
C ASP A 16 -7.77 6.72 5.24
N PRO A 17 -8.39 5.52 5.27
CA PRO A 17 -8.43 4.59 4.15
C PRO A 17 -9.18 5.12 2.92
N ARG A 18 -9.91 6.23 3.06
CA ARG A 18 -10.61 6.91 1.97
C ARG A 18 -9.66 7.64 1.02
N PHE A 19 -8.41 7.91 1.43
CA PHE A 19 -7.47 8.71 0.69
C PHE A 19 -6.14 8.00 0.46
N LEU A 20 -5.46 8.38 -0.65
CA LEU A 20 -4.11 7.94 -1.01
C LEU A 20 -3.18 9.15 -1.05
N ALA A 21 -2.04 9.08 -0.37
CA ALA A 21 -1.00 10.09 -0.46
C ALA A 21 -0.22 9.93 -1.77
N VAL A 22 -0.24 10.95 -2.63
CA VAL A 22 0.44 10.93 -3.94
C VAL A 22 1.67 11.82 -3.99
N ALA A 23 1.79 12.78 -3.07
CA ALA A 23 2.98 13.60 -2.91
C ALA A 23 3.11 14.12 -1.48
N ARG A 24 4.34 14.51 -1.09
CA ARG A 24 4.61 15.20 0.18
C ARG A 24 5.28 16.54 -0.09
N ILE A 25 4.71 17.62 0.41
CA ILE A 25 5.22 18.98 0.23
C ILE A 25 6.52 19.16 1.02
N VAL A 26 7.60 19.49 0.31
CA VAL A 26 8.94 19.64 0.91
C VAL A 26 9.27 21.09 1.21
N ARG A 27 8.94 21.99 0.28
CA ARG A 27 9.26 23.43 0.40
C ARG A 27 8.40 24.28 -0.52
N SER A 28 8.32 25.58 -0.22
CA SER A 28 7.84 26.56 -1.17
C SER A 28 8.79 26.72 -2.36
N GLN A 29 8.27 27.13 -3.52
CA GLN A 29 9.02 27.41 -4.73
C GLN A 29 8.51 28.69 -5.40
N GLY A 30 9.48 29.50 -5.86
CA GLY A 30 9.13 30.77 -6.55
C GLY A 30 8.52 31.81 -5.61
N ARG A 31 7.83 32.79 -6.20
CA ARG A 31 7.21 33.92 -5.49
C ARG A 31 5.68 33.91 -5.56
N ARG A 32 5.11 32.97 -6.30
CA ARG A 32 3.67 32.90 -6.61
C ARG A 32 2.94 31.85 -5.79
N GLY A 33 3.55 31.36 -4.69
CA GLY A 33 2.91 30.36 -3.82
C GLY A 33 2.98 28.93 -4.34
N GLU A 34 3.86 28.65 -5.34
CA GLU A 34 4.09 27.27 -5.74
C GLU A 34 4.81 26.49 -4.63
N VAL A 35 4.59 25.19 -4.60
CA VAL A 35 5.27 24.24 -3.71
C VAL A 35 5.98 23.15 -4.52
N THR A 36 7.14 22.71 -4.03
CA THR A 36 7.80 21.52 -4.52
C THR A 36 7.46 20.36 -3.59
N ALA A 37 6.98 19.27 -4.16
CA ALA A 37 6.63 18.07 -3.43
C ALA A 37 7.40 16.84 -3.93
N GLU A 38 7.72 15.95 -3.04
CA GLU A 38 8.26 14.63 -3.30
C GLU A 38 7.13 13.75 -3.84
N VAL A 39 7.39 13.04 -4.94
CA VAL A 39 6.39 12.14 -5.55
C VAL A 39 6.37 10.83 -4.78
N LEU A 40 5.19 10.44 -4.30
CA LEU A 40 4.96 9.19 -3.55
C LEU A 40 4.21 8.15 -4.39
N THR A 41 3.83 8.48 -5.64
CA THR A 41 3.10 7.59 -6.53
C THR A 41 3.98 7.05 -7.67
N ASP A 42 3.75 5.82 -8.08
CA ASP A 42 4.37 5.23 -9.28
C ASP A 42 3.78 5.75 -10.60
N PHE A 43 2.75 6.58 -10.51
CA PHE A 43 2.04 7.15 -11.66
C PHE A 43 2.13 8.68 -11.69
N PRO A 44 3.33 9.27 -11.85
CA PRO A 44 3.51 10.72 -11.77
C PRO A 44 2.81 11.49 -12.91
N SER A 45 2.48 10.83 -14.03
CA SER A 45 1.71 11.43 -15.14
C SER A 45 0.34 11.94 -14.70
N ARG A 46 -0.23 11.39 -13.63
CA ARG A 46 -1.52 11.81 -13.07
C ARG A 46 -1.56 13.27 -12.63
N PHE A 47 -0.41 13.84 -12.23
CA PHE A 47 -0.36 15.24 -11.81
C PHE A 47 -0.77 16.21 -12.93
N GLY A 48 -0.57 15.83 -14.22
CA GLY A 48 -0.97 16.65 -15.36
C GLY A 48 -2.49 16.81 -15.52
N SER A 49 -3.28 15.93 -14.93
CA SER A 49 -4.75 15.96 -14.95
C SER A 49 -5.38 16.17 -13.56
N LEU A 50 -4.56 16.47 -12.55
CA LEU A 50 -5.02 16.66 -11.19
C LEU A 50 -5.58 18.08 -11.01
N HIS A 51 -6.89 18.20 -10.90
CA HIS A 51 -7.57 19.49 -10.70
C HIS A 51 -8.01 19.72 -9.24
N THR A 52 -8.29 18.65 -8.53
CA THR A 52 -8.68 18.69 -7.13
C THR A 52 -7.83 17.71 -6.33
N ALA A 53 -7.35 18.13 -5.18
CA ALA A 53 -6.61 17.30 -4.25
C ALA A 53 -7.12 17.55 -2.84
N PHE A 54 -6.59 16.80 -1.89
CA PHE A 54 -6.82 17.02 -0.46
C PHE A 54 -5.45 17.20 0.22
N LEU A 55 -5.40 18.03 1.22
CA LEU A 55 -4.24 18.17 2.09
C LEU A 55 -4.56 17.56 3.45
N ASP A 56 -3.66 16.72 3.97
CA ASP A 56 -3.80 16.21 5.32
C ASP A 56 -3.75 17.34 6.35
N GLU A 57 -4.56 17.21 7.39
CA GLU A 57 -4.56 18.11 8.55
C GLU A 57 -4.08 17.34 9.78
N PRO A 58 -3.08 17.82 10.52
CA PRO A 58 -2.64 17.19 11.75
C PRO A 58 -3.78 17.10 12.77
N GLY A 59 -4.29 15.87 12.98
CA GLY A 59 -5.40 15.62 13.92
C GLY A 59 -6.79 16.05 13.43
N GLY A 60 -6.94 16.35 12.14
CA GLY A 60 -8.19 16.75 11.52
C GLY A 60 -8.52 15.93 10.26
N GLU A 61 -9.68 16.22 9.66
CA GLU A 61 -10.06 15.65 8.36
C GLU A 61 -9.30 16.33 7.21
N PRO A 62 -8.93 15.58 6.14
CA PRO A 62 -8.30 16.17 4.97
C PRO A 62 -9.15 17.28 4.33
N CYS A 63 -8.49 18.37 4.00
CA CYS A 63 -9.13 19.57 3.46
C CYS A 63 -8.98 19.59 1.94
N SER A 64 -10.09 19.78 1.21
CA SER A 64 -10.09 19.87 -0.25
C SER A 64 -9.41 21.15 -0.73
N ILE A 65 -8.58 21.04 -1.78
CA ILE A 65 -7.88 22.16 -2.40
C ILE A 65 -7.86 21.99 -3.92
N ASN A 66 -8.04 23.09 -4.66
CA ASN A 66 -7.95 23.09 -6.10
C ASN A 66 -6.51 23.25 -6.55
N VAL A 67 -6.10 22.44 -7.53
CA VAL A 67 -4.79 22.50 -8.19
C VAL A 67 -4.93 23.31 -9.46
N GLU A 68 -4.30 24.47 -9.51
CA GLU A 68 -4.31 25.36 -10.70
C GLU A 68 -3.32 24.88 -11.74
N ASN A 69 -2.17 24.39 -11.30
CA ASN A 69 -1.12 23.88 -12.18
C ASN A 69 -0.25 22.84 -11.48
N ALA A 70 0.24 21.87 -12.26
CA ALA A 70 1.16 20.85 -11.76
C ALA A 70 2.12 20.44 -12.88
N TRP A 71 3.42 20.33 -12.58
CA TRP A 71 4.42 19.83 -13.52
C TRP A 71 5.56 19.12 -12.82
N LEU A 72 6.16 18.17 -13.52
CA LEU A 72 7.31 17.44 -13.01
C LEU A 72 8.60 18.22 -13.25
N HIS A 73 9.45 18.29 -12.26
CA HIS A 73 10.76 18.93 -12.34
C HIS A 73 11.79 18.16 -11.48
N LYS A 74 12.83 17.63 -12.14
CA LYS A 74 13.96 16.92 -11.49
C LYS A 74 13.49 15.83 -10.48
N GLY A 75 12.55 14.97 -10.91
CA GLY A 75 12.03 13.86 -10.10
C GLY A 75 11.06 14.28 -8.98
N ARG A 76 10.67 15.55 -8.93
CA ARG A 76 9.67 16.09 -8.01
C ARG A 76 8.50 16.66 -8.80
N VAL A 77 7.40 16.89 -8.13
CA VAL A 77 6.27 17.64 -8.68
C VAL A 77 6.26 19.06 -8.08
N VAL A 78 6.01 20.02 -8.95
CA VAL A 78 5.70 21.40 -8.54
C VAL A 78 4.21 21.61 -8.68
N LEU A 79 3.57 22.11 -7.63
CA LEU A 79 2.14 22.31 -7.55
C LEU A 79 1.84 23.78 -7.24
N LYS A 80 0.84 24.32 -7.92
CA LYS A 80 0.22 25.60 -7.60
C LYS A 80 -1.21 25.34 -7.15
N PHE A 81 -1.51 25.75 -5.92
CA PHE A 81 -2.84 25.62 -5.36
C PHE A 81 -3.59 26.94 -5.41
N SER A 82 -4.88 26.88 -5.60
CA SER A 82 -5.76 28.05 -5.55
C SER A 82 -5.81 28.63 -4.13
N GLY A 83 -5.67 29.94 -4.03
CA GLY A 83 -5.64 30.65 -2.75
C GLY A 83 -4.32 30.54 -1.98
N VAL A 84 -3.26 30.04 -2.62
CA VAL A 84 -1.88 30.01 -2.07
C VAL A 84 -1.01 30.87 -2.99
N ASP A 85 -0.93 32.17 -2.73
CA ASP A 85 -0.36 33.16 -3.67
C ASP A 85 0.95 33.80 -3.17
N SER A 86 1.41 33.40 -1.98
CA SER A 86 2.63 33.90 -1.35
C SER A 86 3.56 32.78 -0.91
N ILE A 87 4.86 33.14 -0.74
CA ILE A 87 5.86 32.22 -0.17
C ILE A 87 5.48 31.79 1.25
N GLU A 88 4.88 32.69 2.02
CA GLU A 88 4.51 32.45 3.40
C GLU A 88 3.39 31.42 3.48
N GLU A 89 2.35 31.57 2.68
CA GLU A 89 1.24 30.60 2.60
C GLU A 89 1.75 29.23 2.11
N ALA A 90 2.55 29.19 1.06
CA ALA A 90 3.15 27.96 0.58
C ALA A 90 4.05 27.29 1.63
N SER A 91 4.77 28.05 2.44
CA SER A 91 5.65 27.53 3.48
C SER A 91 4.87 26.87 4.63
N ARG A 92 3.64 27.30 4.89
CA ARG A 92 2.74 26.69 5.90
C ARG A 92 2.29 25.29 5.49
N LEU A 93 2.33 24.97 4.21
CA LEU A 93 1.97 23.67 3.68
C LEU A 93 3.11 22.66 3.77
N ARG A 94 4.30 23.05 4.19
CA ARG A 94 5.46 22.18 4.29
C ARG A 94 5.19 20.98 5.21
N GLY A 95 5.56 19.79 4.73
CA GLY A 95 5.40 18.51 5.43
C GLY A 95 4.04 17.86 5.23
N ARG A 96 3.06 18.59 4.68
CA ARG A 96 1.73 18.05 4.39
C ARG A 96 1.77 17.08 3.20
N HIS A 97 0.86 16.13 3.22
CA HIS A 97 0.63 15.20 2.12
C HIS A 97 -0.45 15.73 1.19
N VAL A 98 -0.21 15.54 -0.11
CA VAL A 98 -1.21 15.74 -1.14
C VAL A 98 -1.90 14.42 -1.36
N LEU A 99 -3.19 14.38 -1.10
CA LEU A 99 -4.01 13.19 -1.10
C LEU A 99 -5.01 13.23 -2.26
N ILE A 100 -5.41 12.06 -2.73
CA ILE A 100 -6.52 11.87 -3.66
C ILE A 100 -7.49 10.85 -3.07
N PRO A 101 -8.77 10.85 -3.49
CA PRO A 101 -9.69 9.78 -3.12
C PRO A 101 -9.15 8.41 -3.56
N SER A 102 -9.28 7.40 -2.71
CA SER A 102 -8.87 6.03 -3.04
C SER A 102 -9.65 5.44 -4.22
N SER A 103 -10.84 5.98 -4.51
CA SER A 103 -11.62 5.67 -5.72
C SER A 103 -10.97 6.13 -7.03
N GLU A 104 -10.07 7.13 -6.97
CA GLU A 104 -9.30 7.64 -8.11
C GLU A 104 -7.96 6.93 -8.33
N LYS A 105 -7.72 5.81 -7.63
CA LYS A 105 -6.54 4.99 -7.87
C LYS A 105 -6.47 4.57 -9.33
N VAL A 106 -5.26 4.54 -9.88
CA VAL A 106 -5.05 4.04 -11.25
C VAL A 106 -5.40 2.57 -11.30
N ALA A 107 -6.25 2.17 -12.24
CA ALA A 107 -6.52 0.75 -12.48
C ALA A 107 -5.21 0.05 -12.87
N LEU A 108 -4.82 -0.93 -12.10
CA LEU A 108 -3.65 -1.75 -12.40
C LEU A 108 -3.96 -2.73 -13.54
N ALA A 109 -2.93 -3.17 -14.27
CA ALA A 109 -3.08 -4.24 -15.24
C ALA A 109 -3.49 -5.56 -14.54
N ALA A 110 -4.00 -6.51 -15.32
CA ALA A 110 -4.36 -7.82 -14.78
C ALA A 110 -3.18 -8.42 -14.00
N HIS A 111 -3.47 -8.99 -12.84
CA HIS A 111 -2.49 -9.59 -11.92
C HIS A 111 -1.45 -8.62 -11.32
N GLN A 112 -1.76 -7.33 -11.31
CA GLN A 112 -1.06 -6.32 -10.51
C GLN A 112 -1.95 -5.89 -9.36
N TYR A 113 -1.38 -5.80 -8.16
CA TYR A 113 -2.11 -5.46 -6.94
C TYR A 113 -1.32 -4.44 -6.15
N TYR A 114 -2.02 -3.56 -5.44
CA TYR A 114 -1.40 -2.73 -4.43
C TYR A 114 -1.10 -3.58 -3.19
N VAL A 115 0.07 -3.38 -2.56
CA VAL A 115 0.47 -4.12 -1.36
C VAL A 115 -0.60 -4.05 -0.28
N TRP A 116 -1.10 -2.88 0.00
CA TRP A 116 -2.14 -2.64 1.01
C TRP A 116 -3.50 -3.29 0.69
N GLU A 117 -3.77 -3.63 -0.58
CA GLU A 117 -4.96 -4.38 -0.97
C GLU A 117 -4.85 -5.85 -0.59
N LEU A 118 -3.63 -6.39 -0.59
CA LEU A 118 -3.35 -7.77 -0.25
C LEU A 118 -3.22 -7.99 1.26
N GLU A 119 -2.70 -7.01 2.01
CA GLU A 119 -2.64 -7.06 3.47
C GLU A 119 -4.06 -7.21 4.06
N GLY A 120 -4.21 -8.13 5.02
CA GLY A 120 -5.48 -8.49 5.63
C GLY A 120 -6.37 -9.40 4.79
N CYS A 121 -5.93 -9.85 3.61
CA CYS A 121 -6.64 -10.87 2.85
C CYS A 121 -6.57 -12.23 3.54
N ARG A 122 -7.69 -12.96 3.56
CA ARG A 122 -7.74 -14.37 3.95
C ARG A 122 -7.17 -15.21 2.82
N VAL A 123 -6.29 -16.13 3.19
CA VAL A 123 -5.70 -17.10 2.27
C VAL A 123 -6.38 -18.44 2.47
N VAL A 124 -6.91 -18.99 1.40
CA VAL A 124 -7.61 -20.29 1.40
C VAL A 124 -7.03 -21.19 0.32
N ARG A 125 -7.03 -22.50 0.60
CA ARG A 125 -6.70 -23.56 -0.38
C ARG A 125 -7.98 -24.27 -0.77
N ASP A 126 -8.18 -24.47 -2.06
CA ASP A 126 -9.26 -25.32 -2.58
C ASP A 126 -8.70 -26.72 -2.86
N LEU A 127 -9.23 -27.72 -2.17
CA LEU A 127 -8.93 -29.14 -2.38
C LEU A 127 -10.22 -29.85 -2.75
N ASP A 128 -10.39 -30.13 -4.04
CA ASP A 128 -11.53 -30.89 -4.58
C ASP A 128 -12.92 -30.34 -4.13
N GLY A 129 -13.05 -29.00 -4.09
CA GLY A 129 -14.28 -28.33 -3.68
C GLY A 129 -14.42 -28.14 -2.17
N VAL A 130 -13.40 -28.51 -1.39
CA VAL A 130 -13.31 -28.20 0.05
C VAL A 130 -12.36 -27.05 0.26
N THR A 131 -12.89 -25.91 0.72
CA THR A 131 -12.09 -24.72 1.02
C THR A 131 -11.48 -24.86 2.40
N LEU A 132 -10.15 -24.92 2.46
CA LEU A 132 -9.38 -24.93 3.72
C LEU A 132 -8.77 -23.55 3.97
N GLU A 133 -9.03 -23.00 5.13
CA GLU A 133 -8.45 -21.73 5.55
C GLU A 133 -6.98 -21.93 5.95
N VAL A 134 -6.06 -21.16 5.33
CA VAL A 134 -4.61 -21.25 5.55
C VAL A 134 -4.17 -20.19 6.56
N GLY A 135 -4.59 -18.94 6.37
CA GLY A 135 -4.20 -17.84 7.24
C GLY A 135 -4.65 -16.47 6.72
N ILE A 136 -4.03 -15.43 7.27
CA ILE A 136 -4.28 -14.03 6.90
C ILE A 136 -2.96 -13.40 6.49
N VAL A 137 -2.93 -12.65 5.40
CA VAL A 137 -1.76 -11.89 4.94
C VAL A 137 -1.46 -10.78 5.94
N THR A 138 -0.28 -10.83 6.54
CA THR A 138 0.21 -9.83 7.50
C THR A 138 1.08 -8.77 6.85
N GLU A 139 1.90 -9.19 5.87
CA GLU A 139 2.83 -8.33 5.16
C GLU A 139 3.06 -8.87 3.74
N VAL A 140 3.45 -7.97 2.83
CA VAL A 140 3.88 -8.35 1.48
C VAL A 140 5.30 -7.85 1.27
N GLU A 141 6.24 -8.78 1.14
CA GLU A 141 7.65 -8.47 0.88
C GLU A 141 7.92 -8.39 -0.62
N PRO A 142 8.29 -7.21 -1.16
CA PRO A 142 8.72 -7.09 -2.54
C PRO A 142 10.10 -7.71 -2.70
N THR A 143 10.26 -8.59 -3.69
CA THR A 143 11.56 -9.16 -4.07
C THR A 143 11.95 -8.73 -5.49
N GLN A 144 13.19 -9.00 -5.92
CA GLN A 144 13.63 -8.73 -7.29
C GLN A 144 12.89 -9.59 -8.35
N GLY A 145 12.15 -10.59 -7.92
CA GLY A 145 11.39 -11.50 -8.78
C GLY A 145 9.91 -11.51 -8.45
N VAL A 146 9.48 -12.52 -7.73
CA VAL A 146 8.10 -12.73 -7.29
C VAL A 146 7.99 -12.31 -5.83
N ALA A 147 7.09 -11.38 -5.51
CA ALA A 147 6.87 -10.96 -4.15
C ALA A 147 6.39 -12.11 -3.25
N LEU A 148 6.67 -12.01 -1.96
CA LEU A 148 6.27 -12.98 -0.96
C LEU A 148 5.14 -12.42 -0.11
N LEU A 149 4.10 -13.23 0.08
CA LEU A 149 3.05 -12.97 1.06
C LEU A 149 3.47 -13.61 2.38
N HIS A 150 3.58 -12.80 3.42
CA HIS A 150 3.70 -13.27 4.78
C HIS A 150 2.29 -13.59 5.30
N VAL A 151 2.05 -14.83 5.67
CA VAL A 151 0.72 -15.30 6.06
C VAL A 151 0.79 -15.85 7.48
N ALA A 152 0.08 -15.20 8.40
CA ALA A 152 -0.12 -15.70 9.75
C ALA A 152 -1.13 -16.86 9.68
N PRO A 153 -0.74 -18.10 10.04
CA PRO A 153 -1.63 -19.24 10.00
C PRO A 153 -2.79 -19.07 11.00
N ILE A 154 -3.98 -19.48 10.60
CA ILE A 154 -5.09 -19.60 11.55
C ILE A 154 -4.72 -20.73 12.49
N LYS A 155 -4.64 -20.46 13.79
CA LYS A 155 -4.37 -21.43 14.83
C LYS A 155 -5.52 -22.46 14.86
N ALA A 156 -5.46 -23.45 13.99
CA ALA A 156 -6.13 -24.71 14.22
C ALA A 156 -5.39 -25.36 15.39
N GLN A 157 -5.96 -25.24 16.61
CA GLN A 157 -5.64 -26.04 17.80
C GLN A 157 -4.24 -26.70 17.79
N THR A 158 -3.21 -25.90 17.91
CA THR A 158 -1.86 -26.42 18.00
C THR A 158 -1.63 -26.83 19.45
N ARG A 159 -1.38 -28.13 19.65
CA ARG A 159 -0.85 -28.68 20.88
C ARG A 159 0.28 -27.81 21.39
N GLU A 160 0.17 -27.34 22.62
CA GLU A 160 1.23 -26.63 23.33
C GLU A 160 2.48 -27.50 23.40
N SER A 161 3.42 -27.33 22.51
CA SER A 161 4.78 -27.84 22.71
C SER A 161 5.53 -26.79 23.53
N ARG A 162 5.62 -27.01 24.81
CA ARG A 162 6.52 -26.32 25.73
C ARG A 162 7.95 -26.72 25.35
N GLY A 163 8.72 -25.80 24.78
CA GLY A 163 10.17 -25.95 24.66
C GLY A 163 10.83 -26.02 26.06
N PRO A 164 12.00 -26.64 26.17
CA PRO A 164 12.64 -26.93 27.47
C PRO A 164 13.07 -25.72 28.29
N ASN A 165 12.96 -24.48 27.79
CA ASN A 165 13.46 -23.26 28.44
C ASN A 165 12.39 -22.22 28.80
N GLY A 166 11.10 -22.51 28.75
CA GLY A 166 10.07 -21.64 29.30
C GLY A 166 9.95 -20.23 28.69
N ARG A 167 10.71 -19.90 27.66
CA ARG A 167 10.57 -18.65 26.91
C ARG A 167 9.51 -18.83 25.84
N LYS A 168 8.47 -17.99 25.87
CA LYS A 168 7.57 -17.78 24.75
C LYS A 168 8.37 -17.11 23.63
N GLU A 169 8.93 -17.89 22.73
CA GLU A 169 9.37 -17.40 21.45
C GLU A 169 8.11 -17.25 20.60
N ALA A 170 7.64 -16.03 20.46
CA ALA A 170 6.55 -15.64 19.58
C ALA A 170 7.04 -15.53 18.12
N HIS A 171 7.70 -16.56 17.62
CA HIS A 171 7.81 -16.85 16.21
C HIS A 171 6.77 -17.94 15.93
N GLY A 172 5.49 -17.51 15.81
CA GLY A 172 4.49 -18.36 15.19
C GLY A 172 4.92 -18.61 13.75
N ASP A 173 4.85 -19.89 13.33
CA ASP A 173 5.20 -20.38 12.00
C ASP A 173 4.52 -19.54 10.91
N GLU A 174 5.16 -18.44 10.49
CA GLU A 174 4.69 -17.57 9.42
C GLU A 174 4.92 -18.27 8.10
N LEU A 175 3.88 -18.40 7.28
CA LEU A 175 3.99 -19.05 5.98
C LEU A 175 4.38 -18.01 4.92
N LEU A 176 5.41 -18.30 4.15
CA LEU A 176 5.85 -17.49 3.01
C LEU A 176 5.27 -18.06 1.71
N ILE A 177 4.35 -17.33 1.10
CA ILE A 177 3.68 -17.76 -0.13
C ILE A 177 4.06 -16.84 -1.28
N PRO A 178 4.70 -17.37 -2.35
CA PRO A 178 5.00 -16.54 -3.52
C PRO A 178 3.73 -16.03 -4.20
N LEU A 179 3.68 -14.72 -4.48
CA LEU A 179 2.59 -14.08 -5.22
C LEU A 179 2.72 -14.37 -6.73
N ALA A 180 2.73 -15.64 -7.09
CA ALA A 180 2.83 -16.13 -8.46
C ALA A 180 1.47 -16.60 -8.94
N GLN A 181 1.16 -16.38 -10.22
CA GLN A 181 -0.10 -16.82 -10.85
C GLN A 181 -0.31 -18.33 -10.79
N ALA A 182 0.80 -19.09 -10.81
CA ALA A 182 0.76 -20.55 -10.67
C ALA A 182 0.34 -21.02 -9.28
N ILE A 183 0.51 -20.17 -8.25
CA ILE A 183 0.20 -20.48 -6.85
C ILE A 183 -1.08 -19.75 -6.41
N CYS A 184 -1.17 -18.46 -6.67
CA CYS A 184 -2.35 -17.64 -6.35
C CYS A 184 -3.31 -17.64 -7.54
N ARG A 185 -4.23 -18.61 -7.57
CA ARG A 185 -5.16 -18.80 -8.70
C ARG A 185 -6.21 -17.71 -8.82
N CYS A 186 -6.70 -17.22 -7.70
CA CYS A 186 -7.69 -16.17 -7.65
C CYS A 186 -7.35 -15.19 -6.53
N ILE A 187 -7.38 -13.90 -6.83
CA ILE A 187 -7.18 -12.82 -5.87
C ILE A 187 -8.33 -11.85 -6.02
N ASP A 188 -9.21 -11.84 -5.04
CA ASP A 188 -10.32 -10.90 -4.93
C ASP A 188 -10.03 -9.92 -3.78
N VAL A 189 -9.48 -8.76 -4.14
CA VAL A 189 -9.13 -7.72 -3.17
C VAL A 189 -10.37 -7.07 -2.54
N GLY A 190 -11.51 -7.08 -3.23
CA GLY A 190 -12.79 -6.56 -2.73
C GLY A 190 -13.37 -7.46 -1.65
N ALA A 191 -13.34 -8.77 -1.86
CA ALA A 191 -13.76 -9.77 -0.88
C ALA A 191 -12.68 -10.09 0.18
N LYS A 192 -11.48 -9.51 0.05
CA LYS A 192 -10.32 -9.82 0.89
C LYS A 192 -10.01 -11.32 0.92
N LEU A 193 -9.98 -11.95 -0.25
CA LEU A 193 -9.81 -13.38 -0.42
C LEU A 193 -8.71 -13.70 -1.44
N ILE A 194 -7.80 -14.60 -1.07
CA ILE A 194 -6.77 -15.16 -1.96
C ILE A 194 -6.93 -16.68 -1.96
N VAL A 195 -7.21 -17.24 -3.13
CA VAL A 195 -7.29 -18.69 -3.31
C VAL A 195 -5.96 -19.18 -3.85
N ILE A 196 -5.34 -20.11 -3.12
CA ILE A 196 -4.04 -20.69 -3.49
C ILE A 196 -4.15 -22.15 -3.86
N ASP A 197 -3.26 -22.57 -4.76
CA ASP A 197 -3.02 -23.95 -5.12
C ASP A 197 -1.49 -24.21 -5.12
N PRO A 198 -0.89 -24.30 -3.93
CA PRO A 198 0.55 -24.51 -3.81
C PRO A 198 0.91 -25.97 -4.09
N PRO A 199 2.13 -26.25 -4.59
CA PRO A 199 2.70 -27.60 -4.60
C PRO A 199 2.65 -28.21 -3.18
N GLU A 200 2.53 -29.53 -3.07
CA GLU A 200 2.35 -30.22 -1.78
C GLU A 200 3.44 -29.89 -0.75
N ASP A 201 4.68 -29.73 -1.21
CA ASP A 201 5.83 -29.47 -0.33
C ASP A 201 5.94 -28.00 0.14
N LEU A 202 5.29 -27.03 -0.53
CA LEU A 202 5.49 -25.60 -0.25
C LEU A 202 5.01 -25.20 1.17
N LEU A 203 3.92 -25.78 1.62
CA LEU A 203 3.35 -25.46 2.94
C LEU A 203 4.06 -26.23 4.07
N GLU A 204 4.81 -27.30 3.73
CA GLU A 204 5.56 -28.10 4.71
C GLU A 204 7.00 -27.56 4.91
N LEU A 205 7.62 -27.00 3.86
CA LEU A 205 8.96 -26.42 3.90
C LEU A 205 9.05 -25.15 4.77
N ASN A 206 7.94 -24.52 5.05
CA ASN A 206 7.85 -23.27 5.81
C ASN A 206 7.37 -23.48 7.27
N ARG A 207 7.48 -24.71 7.77
CA ARG A 207 7.20 -25.05 9.18
C ARG A 207 8.45 -25.12 10.04
#